data_8004753024b44e8cef9bc3ddbf50fc15
#
_entry.id   8004753024b44e8cef9bc3ddbf50fc15
#
_cell.length_a   1.000
_cell.length_b   1.000
_cell.length_c   1.000
_cell.angle_alpha   90.00
_cell.angle_beta   90.00
_cell.angle_gamma   90.00
#
_symmetry.space_group_name_H-M   'P 1'
#
loop_
_entity.id
_entity.type
_entity.pdbx_description
1 polymer ?
#
loop_
_entity_poly.entity_id
_entity_poly.type
_entity_poly.pdbx_seq_one_letter_code
_entity_poly.pdbx_strand_id
1 'polypeptide(L)'
;MKRSGVNYIDNCDYQVYEDYDDFLSKNKNGKFYYLTRYGKVPHTSFDYTNKCDNIYFVFGKESTGIPKEILKDNLDKCLRIPTNANIRALNLSNCVAIVLFEALRQQDYPNLSKVETIKGEDYLYKE
;
A
#
# COMPACT_ATOMS: atom_id res chain seq x y z
N MET A 1 -17.27 -6.92 -11.48
CA MET A 1 -18.00 -7.35 -10.31
C MET A 1 -18.76 -6.17 -9.69
N LYS A 2 -20.04 -6.29 -9.55
CA LYS A 2 -20.88 -5.24 -9.03
C LYS A 2 -21.39 -5.58 -7.65
N ARG A 3 -21.27 -4.64 -6.73
CA ARG A 3 -21.79 -4.80 -5.38
C ARG A 3 -21.81 -3.42 -4.71
N SER A 4 -22.08 -3.40 -3.42
CA SER A 4 -22.26 -2.14 -2.69
C SER A 4 -21.03 -1.22 -2.78
N GLY A 5 -19.87 -1.75 -3.08
CA GLY A 5 -18.66 -0.96 -3.18
C GLY A 5 -18.41 -0.32 -4.53
N VAL A 6 -19.33 -0.43 -5.46
CA VAL A 6 -19.11 0.06 -6.83
C VAL A 6 -18.82 1.57 -6.88
N ASN A 7 -19.38 2.34 -5.95
CA ASN A 7 -19.14 3.78 -5.92
C ASN A 7 -17.70 4.12 -5.61
N TYR A 8 -17.04 3.31 -4.80
CA TYR A 8 -15.61 3.50 -4.53
C TYR A 8 -14.79 3.26 -5.78
N ILE A 9 -15.14 2.22 -6.54
CA ILE A 9 -14.44 1.89 -7.78
C ILE A 9 -14.56 3.03 -8.77
N ASP A 10 -15.75 3.60 -8.89
CA ASP A 10 -16.00 4.70 -9.82
C ASP A 10 -15.19 5.94 -9.46
N ASN A 11 -14.85 6.12 -8.18
CA ASN A 11 -14.12 7.29 -7.70
C ASN A 11 -12.63 7.03 -7.56
N CYS A 12 -12.16 5.82 -7.84
CA CYS A 12 -10.75 5.47 -7.76
C CYS A 12 -10.12 5.47 -9.14
N ASP A 13 -8.92 6.01 -9.21
CA ASP A 13 -8.11 5.88 -10.42
C ASP A 13 -7.50 4.49 -10.42
N TYR A 14 -7.89 3.68 -11.37
CA TYR A 14 -7.29 2.37 -11.51
C TYR A 14 -7.07 2.03 -12.98
N GLN A 15 -6.16 1.11 -13.21
CA GLN A 15 -5.77 0.69 -14.54
C GLN A 15 -5.49 -0.80 -14.54
N VAL A 16 -5.89 -1.49 -15.61
CA VAL A 16 -5.67 -2.93 -15.74
C VAL A 16 -4.52 -3.17 -16.70
N TYR A 17 -3.62 -4.06 -16.32
CA TYR A 17 -2.50 -4.49 -17.15
C TYR A 17 -2.64 -5.98 -17.44
N GLU A 18 -2.07 -6.42 -18.57
CA GLU A 18 -2.16 -7.81 -18.94
C GLU A 18 -1.41 -8.71 -17.97
N ASP A 19 -0.23 -8.27 -17.53
CA ASP A 19 0.60 -8.99 -16.58
C ASP A 19 1.58 -8.03 -15.93
N TYR A 20 2.43 -8.58 -15.09
CA TYR A 20 3.42 -7.80 -14.35
C TYR A 20 4.42 -7.12 -15.31
N ASP A 21 4.85 -7.82 -16.35
CA ASP A 21 5.80 -7.26 -17.31
C ASP A 21 5.19 -6.07 -18.05
N ASP A 22 3.92 -6.15 -18.40
CA ASP A 22 3.20 -5.05 -19.02
C ASP A 22 3.17 -3.84 -18.09
N PHE A 23 2.87 -4.08 -16.82
CA PHE A 23 2.88 -3.01 -15.82
C PHE A 23 4.26 -2.36 -15.72
N LEU A 24 5.32 -3.14 -15.63
CA LEU A 24 6.68 -2.60 -15.52
C LEU A 24 7.06 -1.79 -16.74
N SER A 25 6.70 -2.26 -17.94
CA SER A 25 7.08 -1.57 -19.15
C SER A 25 6.46 -0.18 -19.25
N LYS A 26 5.30 0.01 -18.63
CA LYS A 26 4.58 1.28 -18.65
C LYS A 26 4.88 2.18 -17.45
N ASN A 27 5.65 1.70 -16.49
CA ASN A 27 5.96 2.45 -15.27
C ASN A 27 7.43 2.37 -14.93
N LYS A 28 8.30 2.63 -15.90
CA LYS A 28 9.74 2.40 -15.77
C LYS A 28 10.44 3.27 -14.74
N ASN A 29 9.88 4.43 -14.43
CA ASN A 29 10.52 5.38 -13.53
C ASN A 29 10.07 5.26 -12.09
N GLY A 30 9.36 4.18 -11.74
CA GLY A 30 8.86 4.01 -10.40
C GLY A 30 9.84 3.32 -9.47
N LYS A 31 9.64 3.53 -8.18
CA LYS A 31 10.26 2.74 -7.13
C LYS A 31 9.24 1.71 -6.66
N PHE A 32 9.61 0.46 -6.68
CA PHE A 32 8.71 -0.63 -6.37
C PHE A 32 9.11 -1.31 -5.07
N TYR A 33 8.13 -1.50 -4.19
CA TYR A 33 8.31 -2.22 -2.93
C TYR A 33 7.31 -3.38 -2.93
N TYR A 34 7.74 -4.52 -2.43
CA TYR A 34 6.98 -5.75 -2.52
C TYR A 34 6.62 -6.25 -1.14
N LEU A 35 5.32 -6.35 -0.87
CA LEU A 35 4.87 -6.85 0.43
C LEU A 35 4.81 -8.36 0.40
N THR A 36 5.55 -9.00 1.29
CA THR A 36 5.58 -10.44 1.41
C THR A 36 5.90 -10.85 2.84
N ARG A 37 5.30 -11.96 3.28
CA ARG A 37 5.62 -12.50 4.60
C ARG A 37 7.08 -12.91 4.73
N TYR A 38 7.76 -13.05 3.63
CA TYR A 38 9.17 -13.46 3.58
C TYR A 38 10.13 -12.28 3.57
N GLY A 39 9.63 -11.07 3.61
CA GLY A 39 10.47 -9.89 3.74
C GLY A 39 11.21 -9.91 5.06
N LYS A 40 12.44 -9.44 5.05
CA LYS A 40 13.29 -9.42 6.23
C LYS A 40 13.30 -8.09 6.95
N VAL A 41 12.65 -7.10 6.36
CA VAL A 41 12.67 -5.73 6.85
C VAL A 41 11.24 -5.27 7.05
N PRO A 42 10.92 -4.65 8.19
CA PRO A 42 9.59 -4.10 8.39
C PRO A 42 9.26 -3.03 7.36
N HIS A 43 7.99 -2.91 7.01
CA HIS A 43 7.54 -1.89 6.08
C HIS A 43 7.89 -0.47 6.53
N THR A 44 8.13 -0.28 7.82
CA THR A 44 8.47 1.02 8.38
C THR A 44 9.94 1.40 8.20
N SER A 45 10.77 0.48 7.73
CA SER A 45 12.22 0.72 7.62
C SER A 45 12.65 1.36 6.32
N PHE A 46 11.75 1.51 5.36
CA PHE A 46 12.07 2.16 4.09
C PHE A 46 11.70 3.63 4.13
N ASP A 47 12.38 4.41 3.30
CA ASP A 47 12.13 5.84 3.17
C ASP A 47 11.22 6.09 1.98
N TYR A 48 10.02 6.56 2.25
CA TYR A 48 9.02 6.85 1.22
C TYR A 48 8.83 8.35 1.01
N THR A 49 9.77 9.17 1.45
CA THR A 49 9.60 10.63 1.44
C THR A 49 10.01 11.29 0.13
N ASN A 50 10.68 10.59 -0.76
CA ASN A 50 11.14 11.18 -2.01
C ASN A 50 9.97 11.49 -2.92
N LYS A 51 9.66 12.78 -3.06
CA LYS A 51 8.51 13.23 -3.84
C LYS A 51 8.76 13.25 -5.34
N CYS A 52 10.01 13.07 -5.76
CA CYS A 52 10.35 13.05 -7.18
C CYS A 52 10.11 11.68 -7.82
N ASP A 53 9.98 10.64 -7.01
CA ASP A 53 9.77 9.28 -7.50
C ASP A 53 8.32 8.87 -7.36
N ASN A 54 7.84 8.10 -8.30
CA ASN A 54 6.57 7.40 -8.15
C ASN A 54 6.83 6.15 -7.33
N ILE A 55 6.13 6.01 -6.24
CA ILE A 55 6.28 4.87 -5.33
C ILE A 55 5.12 3.91 -5.56
N TYR A 56 5.45 2.66 -5.80
CA TYR A 56 4.46 1.61 -6.00
C TYR A 56 4.64 0.53 -4.95
N PHE A 57 3.54 0.13 -4.35
CA PHE A 57 3.53 -1.03 -3.45
C PHE A 57 2.86 -2.18 -4.17
N VAL A 58 3.57 -3.28 -4.29
CA VAL A 58 3.10 -4.46 -5.00
C VAL A 58 2.60 -5.49 -3.99
N PHE A 59 1.37 -5.93 -4.19
CA PHE A 59 0.73 -6.93 -3.35
C PHE A 59 0.34 -8.12 -4.21
N GLY A 60 0.41 -9.30 -3.65
CA GLY A 60 0.03 -10.50 -4.36
C GLY A 60 -1.39 -10.93 -4.06
N LYS A 61 -1.77 -12.06 -4.63
CA LYS A 61 -3.06 -12.69 -4.35
C LYS A 61 -3.11 -13.13 -2.90
N GLU A 62 -4.31 -13.14 -2.34
CA GLU A 62 -4.48 -13.57 -0.95
C GLU A 62 -4.06 -15.03 -0.74
N SER A 63 -4.26 -15.87 -1.74
CA SER A 63 -3.98 -17.30 -1.62
C SER A 63 -2.51 -17.66 -1.81
N THR A 64 -1.83 -17.02 -2.76
CA THR A 64 -0.47 -17.41 -3.16
C THR A 64 0.58 -16.33 -2.97
N GLY A 65 0.14 -15.08 -2.79
CA GLY A 65 1.07 -13.96 -2.70
C GLY A 65 1.71 -13.62 -4.03
N ILE A 66 2.82 -12.90 -3.97
CA ILE A 66 3.58 -12.52 -5.14
C ILE A 66 4.41 -13.73 -5.61
N PRO A 67 4.48 -13.98 -6.92
CA PRO A 67 5.31 -15.08 -7.43
C PRO A 67 6.76 -14.97 -6.96
N LYS A 68 7.32 -16.12 -6.61
CA LYS A 68 8.67 -16.19 -6.06
C LYS A 68 9.73 -15.63 -7.00
N GLU A 69 9.55 -15.81 -8.30
CA GLU A 69 10.48 -15.29 -9.31
C GLU A 69 10.60 -13.78 -9.23
N ILE A 70 9.48 -13.10 -9.01
CA ILE A 70 9.47 -11.65 -8.89
C ILE A 70 10.18 -11.22 -7.61
N LEU A 71 9.93 -11.91 -6.51
CA LEU A 71 10.55 -11.57 -5.23
C LEU A 71 12.05 -11.79 -5.25
N LYS A 72 12.52 -12.84 -5.90
CA LYS A 72 13.95 -13.14 -5.99
C LYS A 72 14.73 -12.03 -6.66
N ASP A 73 14.13 -11.37 -7.63
CA ASP A 73 14.80 -10.29 -8.35
C ASP A 73 14.75 -8.97 -7.57
N ASN A 74 14.04 -8.92 -6.46
CA ASN A 74 13.81 -7.68 -5.72
C ASN A 74 13.95 -7.86 -4.22
N LEU A 75 14.88 -8.71 -3.78
CA LEU A 75 15.01 -9.05 -2.37
C LEU A 75 15.23 -7.84 -1.46
N ASP A 76 15.97 -6.86 -1.95
CA ASP A 76 16.27 -5.63 -1.20
C ASP A 76 15.07 -4.69 -1.10
N LYS A 77 14.01 -4.96 -1.83
CA LYS A 77 12.78 -4.16 -1.81
C LYS A 77 11.60 -4.92 -1.22
N CYS A 78 11.83 -6.09 -0.66
CA CYS A 78 10.79 -6.86 0.00
C CYS A 78 10.61 -6.36 1.43
N LEU A 79 9.36 -6.12 1.79
CA LEU A 79 9.02 -5.64 3.12
C LEU A 79 7.91 -6.50 3.70
N ARG A 80 7.78 -6.46 5.03
CA ARG A 80 6.70 -7.16 5.69
C ARG A 80 6.07 -6.29 6.77
N ILE A 81 4.82 -6.58 7.08
CA ILE A 81 4.16 -6.00 8.24
C ILE A 81 4.46 -6.93 9.42
N PRO A 82 5.12 -6.44 10.47
CA PRO A 82 5.40 -7.29 11.63
C PRO A 82 4.11 -7.82 12.25
N THR A 83 4.07 -9.11 12.51
CA THR A 83 2.93 -9.75 13.13
C THR A 83 3.41 -10.76 14.16
N ASN A 84 2.50 -11.13 15.05
CA ASN A 84 2.74 -12.22 15.98
C ASN A 84 2.90 -13.52 15.19
N ALA A 85 3.79 -14.39 15.64
CA ALA A 85 4.07 -15.65 14.95
C ALA A 85 2.83 -16.53 14.80
N ASN A 86 1.84 -16.37 15.67
CA ASN A 86 0.61 -17.14 15.62
C ASN A 86 -0.42 -16.58 14.63
N ILE A 87 -0.17 -15.42 14.06
CA ILE A 87 -1.05 -14.84 13.07
C ILE A 87 -0.57 -15.27 11.70
N ARG A 88 -1.41 -15.97 10.96
CA ARG A 88 -1.04 -16.54 9.67
C ARG A 88 -0.89 -15.47 8.61
N ALA A 89 -1.89 -14.61 8.49
CA ALA A 89 -1.90 -13.57 7.48
C ALA A 89 -2.93 -12.52 7.85
N LEU A 90 -2.65 -11.29 7.46
CA LEU A 90 -3.60 -10.20 7.57
C LEU A 90 -4.43 -10.15 6.29
N ASN A 91 -5.65 -9.66 6.41
CA ASN A 91 -6.48 -9.40 5.25
C ASN A 91 -5.76 -8.45 4.29
N LEU A 92 -5.88 -8.71 2.98
CA LEU A 92 -5.17 -7.92 1.97
C LEU A 92 -5.52 -6.43 2.06
N SER A 93 -6.80 -6.09 2.23
CA SER A 93 -7.21 -4.69 2.36
C SER A 93 -6.53 -4.02 3.53
N ASN A 94 -6.41 -4.73 4.65
CA ASN A 94 -5.74 -4.21 5.83
C ASN A 94 -4.26 -3.99 5.55
N CYS A 95 -3.63 -4.90 4.84
CA CYS A 95 -2.22 -4.76 4.47
C CYS A 95 -2.00 -3.51 3.62
N VAL A 96 -2.86 -3.28 2.63
CA VAL A 96 -2.78 -2.11 1.77
C VAL A 96 -2.89 -0.84 2.62
N ALA A 97 -3.87 -0.79 3.51
CA ALA A 97 -4.08 0.39 4.35
C ALA A 97 -2.87 0.64 5.26
N ILE A 98 -2.34 -0.39 5.89
CA ILE A 98 -1.21 -0.25 6.81
C ILE A 98 0.02 0.30 6.07
N VAL A 99 0.36 -0.29 4.93
CA VAL A 99 1.55 0.12 4.18
C VAL A 99 1.37 1.51 3.60
N LEU A 100 0.20 1.77 3.01
CA LEU A 100 -0.08 3.08 2.42
C LEU A 100 0.00 4.18 3.47
N PHE A 101 -0.60 3.97 4.64
CA PHE A 101 -0.61 5.02 5.66
C PHE A 101 0.75 5.21 6.31
N GLU A 102 1.62 4.22 6.31
CA GLU A 102 2.99 4.46 6.74
C GLU A 102 3.70 5.40 5.77
N ALA A 103 3.53 5.19 4.46
CA ALA A 103 4.12 6.09 3.47
C ALA A 103 3.56 7.50 3.61
N LEU A 104 2.24 7.62 3.79
CA LEU A 104 1.61 8.92 3.97
C LEU A 104 2.07 9.61 5.24
N ARG A 105 2.25 8.84 6.32
CA ARG A 105 2.78 9.39 7.56
C ARG A 105 4.16 9.99 7.36
N GLN A 106 5.04 9.28 6.67
CA GLN A 106 6.39 9.78 6.40
C GLN A 106 6.36 11.05 5.56
N GLN A 107 5.38 11.20 4.70
CA GLN A 107 5.21 12.37 3.85
C GLN A 107 4.38 13.46 4.53
N ASP A 108 4.07 13.31 5.81
CA ASP A 108 3.28 14.25 6.61
C ASP A 108 1.86 14.42 6.07
N TYR A 109 1.25 13.31 5.64
CA TYR A 109 -0.17 13.23 5.25
C TYR A 109 -0.54 14.27 4.18
N PRO A 110 0.12 14.27 3.02
CA PRO A 110 -0.17 15.28 1.99
C PRO A 110 -1.64 15.23 1.55
N ASN A 111 -2.26 16.38 1.49
CA ASN A 111 -3.66 16.54 1.07
C ASN A 111 -4.67 15.82 1.95
N LEU A 112 -4.29 15.47 3.18
CA LEU A 112 -5.19 14.85 4.14
C LEU A 112 -5.35 15.75 5.35
N SER A 113 -6.56 15.75 5.91
CA SER A 113 -6.83 16.52 7.12
C SER A 113 -6.44 15.72 8.35
N LYS A 114 -5.73 16.34 9.27
CA LYS A 114 -5.31 15.70 10.52
C LYS A 114 -6.34 15.86 11.63
N VAL A 115 -7.31 16.73 11.42
CA VAL A 115 -8.39 16.97 12.37
C VAL A 115 -9.71 16.94 11.61
N GLU A 116 -10.78 16.83 12.35
CA GLU A 116 -12.10 16.79 11.76
C GLU A 116 -12.45 18.15 11.12
N THR A 117 -12.88 18.13 9.85
CA THR A 117 -13.15 19.35 9.11
C THR A 117 -14.64 19.57 8.79
N ILE A 118 -15.44 18.54 8.81
CA ILE A 118 -16.87 18.67 8.47
C ILE A 118 -17.65 19.29 9.62
N LYS A 119 -17.48 18.76 10.82
CA LYS A 119 -18.13 19.27 12.01
C LYS A 119 -17.23 20.17 12.86
N GLY A 120 -15.94 20.24 12.50
CA GLY A 120 -14.98 21.07 13.19
C GLY A 120 -14.19 20.31 14.25
N GLU A 121 -12.94 20.70 14.44
CA GLU A 121 -12.04 20.03 15.37
C GLU A 121 -12.47 20.17 16.82
N ASP A 122 -13.33 21.13 17.11
CA ASP A 122 -13.81 21.38 18.47
C ASP A 122 -15.19 20.74 18.74
N TYR A 123 -15.65 19.86 17.84
CA TYR A 123 -16.99 19.30 17.94
C TYR A 123 -17.28 18.67 19.30
N LEU A 124 -16.31 17.96 19.86
CA LEU A 124 -16.50 17.27 21.14
C LEU A 124 -16.60 18.22 22.34
N TYR A 125 -16.20 19.45 22.15
CA TYR A 125 -16.25 20.48 23.20
C TYR A 125 -17.51 21.32 23.13
N LYS A 126 -18.35 21.10 22.13
CA LYS A 126 -19.61 21.80 21.98
C LYS A 126 -20.73 21.01 22.68
N GLU A 127 -21.71 21.74 23.16
CA GLU A 127 -22.85 21.11 23.82
C GLU A 127 -23.90 20.63 22.85
#